data_fe3454fc3209121c573fa910b873f0b3
#
_entry.id   fe3454fc3209121c573fa910b873f0b3
#
_cell.length_a   1.000
_cell.length_b   1.000
_cell.length_c   1.000
_cell.angle_alpha   90.00
_cell.angle_beta   90.00
_cell.angle_gamma   90.00
#
_symmetry.space_group_name_H-M   'P 1'
#
loop_
_entity.id
_entity.type
_entity.pdbx_description
1 polymer ?
#
loop_
_entity_poly.entity_id
_entity_poly.type
_entity_poly.pdbx_seq_one_letter_code
_entity_poly.pdbx_strand_id
1 'polypeptide(L)'
;MVIMAILAVLATVFALGYASGCSAHQTDDEVKTPEPVVTAETVTPPAPEQSPVEPSAPPEETTEPARHRDDIVSEGRLLSYELQEVMQDCCEHYDVPYALALAIAEVETHFDPDAVSATGDYGLMQINSVNHEWLLEKGLDPMTHAGNIEAGIYIISQYLQSYGEPELALMAYNCGPGGARKLWDAGTYQTDYSRKVMTAFEYWTSVLEVD
;
A
#
# COMPACT_ATOMS: atom_id res chain seq x y z
N MET A 1 -40.72 8.77 -1.61
CA MET A 1 -40.61 8.21 -0.25
C MET A 1 -40.03 6.80 -0.18
N VAL A 2 -39.53 6.22 -1.26
CA VAL A 2 -38.94 4.86 -1.27
C VAL A 2 -37.39 4.90 -1.23
N ILE A 3 -36.76 5.98 -1.64
CA ILE A 3 -35.27 6.12 -1.71
C ILE A 3 -34.64 6.37 -0.33
N MET A 4 -35.36 6.95 0.62
CA MET A 4 -34.84 7.21 1.99
C MET A 4 -34.80 5.96 2.89
N ALA A 5 -35.52 4.89 2.54
CA ALA A 5 -35.56 3.67 3.36
C ALA A 5 -34.38 2.70 3.08
N ILE A 6 -33.71 2.83 1.94
CA ILE A 6 -32.59 1.95 1.56
C ILE A 6 -31.27 2.39 2.23
N LEU A 7 -31.10 3.69 2.49
CA LEU A 7 -29.91 4.21 3.18
C LEU A 7 -29.86 3.91 4.68
N ALA A 8 -30.97 3.65 5.31
CA ALA A 8 -31.03 3.34 6.76
C ALA A 8 -30.73 1.86 7.07
N VAL A 9 -30.84 0.95 6.11
CA VAL A 9 -30.57 -0.48 6.32
C VAL A 9 -29.09 -0.82 6.11
N LEU A 10 -28.37 -0.02 5.33
CA LEU A 10 -26.92 -0.22 5.13
C LEU A 10 -26.05 0.27 6.30
N ALA A 11 -26.54 1.19 7.11
CA ALA A 11 -25.79 1.71 8.27
C ALA A 11 -25.78 0.78 9.50
N THR A 12 -26.69 -0.18 9.59
CA THR A 12 -26.81 -1.07 10.76
C THR A 12 -26.11 -2.41 10.61
N VAL A 13 -25.65 -2.80 9.43
CA VAL A 13 -24.91 -4.05 9.21
C VAL A 13 -23.38 -3.87 9.40
N PHE A 14 -22.88 -2.62 9.41
CA PHE A 14 -21.46 -2.32 9.49
C PHE A 14 -20.85 -2.34 10.90
N ALA A 15 -21.64 -2.45 11.97
CA ALA A 15 -21.13 -2.33 13.34
C ALA A 15 -20.73 -3.66 14.03
N LEU A 16 -20.82 -4.81 13.38
CA LEU A 16 -20.63 -6.13 14.02
C LEU A 16 -19.71 -7.08 13.23
N GLY A 17 -18.65 -6.60 12.60
CA GLY A 17 -17.77 -7.44 11.80
C GLY A 17 -16.25 -7.24 11.98
N TYR A 18 -15.82 -6.47 12.96
CA TYR A 18 -14.39 -6.29 13.24
C TYR A 18 -13.91 -7.26 14.32
N ALA A 19 -13.81 -8.53 14.01
CA ALA A 19 -12.95 -9.47 14.73
C ALA A 19 -12.92 -10.82 13.99
N SER A 20 -12.17 -10.94 12.94
CA SER A 20 -11.64 -12.23 12.52
C SER A 20 -10.37 -11.98 11.70
N GLY A 21 -9.35 -11.46 12.41
CA GLY A 21 -7.99 -11.47 11.91
C GLY A 21 -7.57 -12.93 11.74
N CYS A 22 -6.91 -13.25 10.63
CA CYS A 22 -6.12 -14.47 10.51
C CYS A 22 -5.09 -14.46 11.64
N SER A 23 -5.35 -15.15 12.74
CA SER A 23 -4.38 -15.37 13.80
C SER A 23 -3.33 -16.33 13.25
N ALA A 24 -2.28 -15.80 12.63
CA ALA A 24 -1.11 -16.57 12.25
C ALA A 24 -0.36 -16.93 13.52
N HIS A 25 -0.53 -18.16 13.96
CA HIS A 25 0.32 -18.78 14.98
C HIS A 25 1.71 -18.96 14.37
N GLN A 26 2.69 -18.16 14.83
CA GLN A 26 4.10 -18.32 14.47
C GLN A 26 4.59 -19.66 14.98
N THR A 27 5.07 -20.49 14.06
CA THR A 27 6.00 -21.58 14.40
C THR A 27 7.36 -21.18 13.86
N ASP A 28 8.29 -21.03 14.80
CA ASP A 28 9.71 -20.76 14.58
C ASP A 28 10.31 -21.86 13.68
N ASP A 29 10.75 -21.49 12.49
CA ASP A 29 11.72 -22.27 11.72
C ASP A 29 12.99 -21.43 11.59
N GLU A 30 14.00 -21.87 12.32
CA GLU A 30 15.34 -21.32 12.46
C GLU A 30 16.08 -21.39 11.12
N VAL A 31 16.19 -20.27 10.39
CA VAL A 31 17.05 -20.14 9.22
C VAL A 31 18.45 -19.73 9.68
N LYS A 32 19.35 -20.65 9.56
CA LYS A 32 20.78 -20.57 9.88
C LYS A 32 21.46 -19.56 8.95
N THR A 33 21.93 -18.47 9.55
CA THR A 33 22.75 -17.42 8.92
C THR A 33 24.17 -17.92 8.70
N PRO A 34 24.82 -17.71 7.54
CA PRO A 34 26.26 -17.87 7.41
C PRO A 34 27.00 -16.62 7.93
N GLU A 35 28.00 -16.86 8.76
CA GLU A 35 28.88 -15.86 9.35
C GLU A 35 29.70 -15.08 8.28
N PRO A 36 29.99 -13.79 8.49
CA PRO A 36 30.86 -13.02 7.62
C PRO A 36 32.35 -13.28 7.96
N VAL A 37 33.10 -13.66 6.95
CA VAL A 37 34.55 -13.73 7.00
C VAL A 37 35.13 -12.31 6.95
N VAL A 38 35.81 -11.93 8.03
CA VAL A 38 36.56 -10.67 8.14
C VAL A 38 37.91 -10.85 7.50
N THR A 39 38.27 -10.03 6.50
CA THR A 39 39.67 -9.68 6.21
C THR A 39 39.77 -8.19 6.01
N ALA A 40 40.52 -7.57 6.92
CA ALA A 40 40.97 -6.19 6.88
C ALA A 40 42.12 -6.05 5.92
N GLU A 41 42.11 -4.99 5.11
CA GLU A 41 43.35 -4.26 4.75
C GLU A 41 43.02 -2.81 4.41
N THR A 42 43.60 -1.93 5.21
CA THR A 42 43.52 -0.48 5.15
C THR A 42 44.49 0.03 4.08
N VAL A 43 44.00 0.74 3.07
CA VAL A 43 44.83 1.63 2.25
C VAL A 43 44.10 2.95 2.05
N THR A 44 44.65 4.00 2.67
CA THR A 44 44.19 5.37 2.55
C THR A 44 44.87 6.02 1.31
N PRO A 45 44.14 6.55 0.33
CA PRO A 45 44.69 7.43 -0.66
C PRO A 45 44.63 8.90 -0.19
N PRO A 46 45.57 9.77 -0.64
CA PRO A 46 45.67 11.15 -0.20
C PRO A 46 44.56 12.02 -0.81
N ALA A 47 44.15 13.01 -0.04
CA ALA A 47 43.12 14.00 -0.39
C ALA A 47 43.53 14.85 -1.60
N PRO A 48 42.63 15.14 -2.55
CA PRO A 48 42.87 16.18 -3.55
C PRO A 48 42.52 17.54 -2.99
N GLU A 49 43.38 18.49 -3.27
CA GLU A 49 43.35 19.91 -2.98
C GLU A 49 42.09 20.56 -3.57
N GLN A 50 41.25 21.17 -2.73
CA GLN A 50 40.02 21.84 -3.15
C GLN A 50 40.37 23.27 -3.61
N SER A 51 40.13 23.54 -4.88
CA SER A 51 40.01 24.90 -5.41
C SER A 51 38.64 25.51 -4.92
N PRO A 52 38.61 26.83 -4.66
CA PRO A 52 37.35 27.47 -4.18
C PRO A 52 36.29 27.45 -5.28
N VAL A 53 35.18 26.75 -5.02
CA VAL A 53 33.99 26.83 -5.86
C VAL A 53 33.15 27.99 -5.37
N GLU A 54 32.99 28.98 -6.26
CA GLU A 54 32.04 30.09 -6.11
C GLU A 54 30.63 29.57 -5.84
N PRO A 55 29.86 30.14 -4.89
CA PRO A 55 28.51 29.64 -4.59
C PRO A 55 27.60 29.90 -5.78
N SER A 56 27.29 28.86 -6.52
CA SER A 56 26.21 28.83 -7.49
C SER A 56 24.89 29.02 -6.75
N ALA A 57 24.10 29.99 -7.17
CA ALA A 57 22.76 30.22 -6.65
C ALA A 57 21.91 28.93 -6.76
N PRO A 58 21.05 28.63 -5.78
CA PRO A 58 20.13 27.49 -5.89
C PRO A 58 19.30 27.63 -7.16
N PRO A 59 19.03 26.54 -7.89
CA PRO A 59 18.07 26.59 -8.98
C PRO A 59 16.74 27.04 -8.40
N GLU A 60 16.12 28.05 -9.01
CA GLU A 60 14.76 28.45 -8.74
C GLU A 60 13.88 27.21 -9.00
N GLU A 61 13.33 26.60 -7.95
CA GLU A 61 12.24 25.65 -8.04
C GLU A 61 11.07 26.39 -8.72
N THR A 62 10.95 26.20 -10.02
CA THR A 62 9.70 26.46 -10.72
C THR A 62 8.70 25.44 -10.22
N THR A 63 8.03 25.75 -9.10
CA THR A 63 6.82 25.05 -8.69
C THR A 63 5.76 25.34 -9.76
N GLU A 64 5.66 24.50 -10.76
CA GLU A 64 4.43 24.44 -11.55
C GLU A 64 3.28 24.17 -10.56
N PRO A 65 2.17 24.92 -10.66
CA PRO A 65 1.02 24.63 -9.80
C PRO A 65 0.59 23.20 -10.06
N ALA A 66 0.44 22.43 -8.98
CA ALA A 66 -0.06 21.05 -9.03
C ALA A 66 -1.35 21.05 -9.87
N ARG A 67 -1.32 20.36 -10.99
CA ARG A 67 -2.50 20.17 -11.83
C ARG A 67 -3.26 18.99 -11.25
N HIS A 68 -4.40 19.27 -10.63
CA HIS A 68 -5.33 18.20 -10.29
C HIS A 68 -5.77 17.50 -11.58
N ARG A 69 -5.74 16.19 -11.57
CA ARG A 69 -6.22 15.39 -12.69
C ARG A 69 -7.74 15.35 -12.67
N ASP A 70 -8.36 15.41 -13.86
CA ASP A 70 -9.82 15.43 -13.97
C ASP A 70 -10.45 14.10 -13.53
N ASP A 71 -9.68 13.02 -13.57
CA ASP A 71 -10.06 11.64 -13.18
C ASP A 71 -9.84 11.30 -11.69
N ILE A 72 -9.41 12.27 -10.86
CA ILE A 72 -9.32 12.09 -9.41
C ILE A 72 -10.72 12.18 -8.80
N VAL A 73 -11.05 11.20 -7.95
CA VAL A 73 -12.31 11.20 -7.20
C VAL A 73 -12.38 12.45 -6.33
N SER A 74 -13.26 13.36 -6.69
CA SER A 74 -13.26 14.74 -6.27
C SER A 74 -13.82 14.99 -4.87
N GLU A 75 -13.54 16.19 -4.39
CA GLU A 75 -14.08 16.89 -3.23
C GLU A 75 -13.44 16.58 -1.87
N GLY A 76 -12.29 15.91 -1.80
CA GLY A 76 -11.49 15.82 -0.56
C GLY A 76 -12.22 15.18 0.64
N ARG A 77 -13.33 14.49 0.39
CA ARG A 77 -14.13 13.88 1.44
C ARG A 77 -13.53 12.60 1.98
N LEU A 78 -12.73 11.93 1.15
CA LEU A 78 -12.16 10.61 1.46
C LEU A 78 -10.66 10.72 1.69
N LEU A 79 -9.94 11.35 0.76
CA LEU A 79 -8.49 11.51 0.79
C LEU A 79 -8.13 12.90 0.25
N SER A 80 -7.04 13.53 0.72
CA SER A 80 -6.60 14.80 0.16
C SER A 80 -6.21 14.66 -1.31
N TYR A 81 -6.32 15.75 -2.08
CA TYR A 81 -5.95 15.72 -3.51
C TYR A 81 -4.49 15.30 -3.70
N GLU A 82 -3.58 15.77 -2.86
CA GLU A 82 -2.17 15.45 -2.94
C GLU A 82 -1.93 13.94 -2.78
N LEU A 83 -2.64 13.28 -1.85
CA LEU A 83 -2.50 11.84 -1.65
C LEU A 83 -3.20 11.02 -2.75
N GLN A 84 -4.28 11.56 -3.34
CA GLN A 84 -4.90 10.94 -4.51
C GLN A 84 -3.97 11.01 -5.72
N GLU A 85 -3.30 12.15 -5.97
CA GLU A 85 -2.31 12.30 -7.04
C GLU A 85 -1.14 11.33 -6.85
N VAL A 86 -0.59 11.24 -5.63
CA VAL A 86 0.45 10.24 -5.31
C VAL A 86 -0.03 8.83 -5.58
N MET A 87 -1.25 8.48 -5.16
CA MET A 87 -1.81 7.15 -5.39
C MET A 87 -1.95 6.86 -6.88
N GLN A 88 -2.43 7.80 -7.66
CA GLN A 88 -2.61 7.64 -9.09
C GLN A 88 -1.28 7.53 -9.83
N ASP A 89 -0.28 8.37 -9.49
CA ASP A 89 1.08 8.28 -10.04
C ASP A 89 1.71 6.91 -9.76
N CYS A 90 1.57 6.40 -8.53
CA CYS A 90 2.04 5.07 -8.16
C CYS A 90 1.30 3.97 -8.94
N CYS A 91 -0.02 4.09 -9.10
CA CYS A 91 -0.81 3.13 -9.86
C CYS A 91 -0.37 3.06 -11.33
N GLU A 92 -0.12 4.20 -11.97
CA GLU A 92 0.42 4.27 -13.33
C GLU A 92 1.83 3.66 -13.40
N HIS A 93 2.69 3.97 -12.42
CA HIS A 93 4.06 3.49 -12.40
C HIS A 93 4.14 1.95 -12.23
N TYR A 94 3.29 1.37 -11.40
CA TYR A 94 3.33 -0.07 -11.07
C TYR A 94 2.29 -0.91 -11.81
N ASP A 95 1.56 -0.33 -12.76
CA ASP A 95 0.50 -0.99 -13.55
C ASP A 95 -0.59 -1.64 -12.66
N VAL A 96 -1.09 -0.85 -11.69
CA VAL A 96 -2.18 -1.25 -10.79
C VAL A 96 -3.41 -0.39 -11.09
N PRO A 97 -4.61 -0.96 -11.26
CA PRO A 97 -5.82 -0.17 -11.43
C PRO A 97 -6.04 0.79 -10.25
N TYR A 98 -6.22 2.09 -10.53
CA TYR A 98 -6.46 3.10 -9.49
C TYR A 98 -7.68 2.76 -8.62
N ALA A 99 -8.76 2.27 -9.25
CA ALA A 99 -9.93 1.77 -8.54
C ALA A 99 -9.60 0.66 -7.51
N LEU A 100 -8.62 -0.21 -7.82
CA LEU A 100 -8.20 -1.27 -6.89
C LEU A 100 -7.43 -0.69 -5.70
N ALA A 101 -6.57 0.30 -5.92
CA ALA A 101 -5.86 0.98 -4.83
C ALA A 101 -6.82 1.71 -3.90
N LEU A 102 -7.84 2.40 -4.45
CA LEU A 102 -8.91 3.01 -3.68
C LEU A 102 -9.70 1.97 -2.87
N ALA A 103 -10.03 0.84 -3.47
CA ALA A 103 -10.75 -0.24 -2.80
C ALA A 103 -9.97 -0.84 -1.62
N ILE A 104 -8.66 -1.02 -1.78
CA ILE A 104 -7.79 -1.47 -0.69
C ILE A 104 -7.78 -0.44 0.44
N ALA A 105 -7.51 0.84 0.13
CA ALA A 105 -7.46 1.90 1.13
C ALA A 105 -8.79 2.07 1.88
N GLU A 106 -9.93 1.93 1.19
CA GLU A 106 -11.25 1.97 1.82
C GLU A 106 -11.44 0.81 2.81
N VAL A 107 -11.11 -0.41 2.40
CA VAL A 107 -11.30 -1.61 3.24
C VAL A 107 -10.32 -1.64 4.41
N GLU A 108 -9.09 -1.17 4.22
CA GLU A 108 -8.07 -1.15 5.27
C GLU A 108 -8.36 -0.10 6.35
N THR A 109 -8.68 1.13 5.96
CA THR A 109 -8.69 2.26 6.89
C THR A 109 -9.84 3.24 6.72
N HIS A 110 -10.73 3.03 5.75
CA HIS A 110 -11.71 4.04 5.33
C HIS A 110 -11.05 5.38 4.99
N PHE A 111 -9.90 5.32 4.31
CA PHE A 111 -9.08 6.45 3.88
C PHE A 111 -8.43 7.26 5.01
N ASP A 112 -8.16 6.64 6.17
CA ASP A 112 -7.40 7.28 7.25
C ASP A 112 -5.89 7.03 7.05
N PRO A 113 -5.10 8.06 6.66
CA PRO A 113 -3.67 7.91 6.42
C PRO A 113 -2.85 7.77 7.72
N ASP A 114 -3.43 8.10 8.88
CA ASP A 114 -2.79 8.02 10.20
C ASP A 114 -3.15 6.75 10.96
N ALA A 115 -3.90 5.83 10.34
CA ALA A 115 -4.35 4.62 10.98
C ALA A 115 -3.18 3.73 11.43
N VAL A 116 -3.29 3.21 12.65
CA VAL A 116 -2.35 2.22 13.21
C VAL A 116 -3.15 1.09 13.84
N SER A 117 -2.92 -0.14 13.37
CA SER A 117 -3.60 -1.31 13.91
C SER A 117 -2.93 -1.83 15.19
N ALA A 118 -3.66 -2.65 15.95
CA ALA A 118 -3.10 -3.32 17.15
C ALA A 118 -2.02 -4.36 16.79
N THR A 119 -1.95 -4.79 15.54
CA THR A 119 -0.99 -5.78 15.01
C THR A 119 0.26 -5.14 14.40
N GLY A 120 0.35 -3.80 14.42
CA GLY A 120 1.50 -3.05 13.92
C GLY A 120 1.45 -2.82 12.41
N ASP A 121 0.24 -2.67 11.85
CA ASP A 121 0.03 -2.23 10.47
C ASP A 121 -0.15 -0.72 10.46
N TYR A 122 0.48 -0.01 9.52
CA TYR A 122 0.58 1.45 9.49
C TYR A 122 -0.02 2.04 8.23
N GLY A 123 -0.64 3.21 8.41
CA GLY A 123 -1.05 4.14 7.38
C GLY A 123 -2.21 3.65 6.51
N LEU A 124 -2.47 4.41 5.46
CA LEU A 124 -3.58 4.24 4.53
C LEU A 124 -3.72 2.81 3.99
N MET A 125 -2.58 2.19 3.64
CA MET A 125 -2.50 0.88 3.01
C MET A 125 -2.18 -0.24 4.01
N GLN A 126 -2.17 0.04 5.32
CA GLN A 126 -1.95 -0.90 6.42
C GLN A 126 -0.73 -1.80 6.20
N ILE A 127 0.44 -1.17 6.04
CA ILE A 127 1.70 -1.89 5.84
C ILE A 127 2.21 -2.43 7.17
N ASN A 128 2.30 -3.76 7.29
CA ASN A 128 2.80 -4.41 8.50
C ASN A 128 4.28 -4.12 8.73
N SER A 129 4.66 -3.86 9.98
CA SER A 129 6.02 -3.49 10.38
C SER A 129 7.09 -4.53 10.00
N VAL A 130 6.72 -5.80 9.81
CA VAL A 130 7.66 -6.84 9.34
C VAL A 130 8.19 -6.58 7.93
N ASN A 131 7.49 -5.75 7.13
CA ASN A 131 7.90 -5.40 5.77
C ASN A 131 8.75 -4.12 5.71
N HIS A 132 8.84 -3.33 6.81
CA HIS A 132 9.43 -1.99 6.78
C HIS A 132 10.91 -2.00 6.37
N GLU A 133 11.73 -2.86 6.97
CA GLU A 133 13.17 -2.94 6.64
C GLU A 133 13.38 -3.26 5.16
N TRP A 134 12.69 -4.27 4.65
CA TRP A 134 12.75 -4.68 3.25
C TRP A 134 12.26 -3.58 2.29
N LEU A 135 11.23 -2.81 2.66
CA LEU A 135 10.73 -1.69 1.86
C LEU A 135 11.72 -0.52 1.86
N LEU A 136 12.30 -0.20 3.03
CA LEU A 136 13.32 0.84 3.13
C LEU A 136 14.57 0.53 2.29
N GLU A 137 15.00 -0.72 2.20
CA GLU A 137 16.08 -1.16 1.30
C GLU A 137 15.77 -0.91 -0.19
N LYS A 138 14.48 -0.81 -0.54
CA LYS A 138 14.01 -0.45 -1.89
C LYS A 138 13.80 1.05 -2.09
N GLY A 139 14.03 1.85 -1.05
CA GLY A 139 13.78 3.30 -1.07
C GLY A 139 12.32 3.68 -0.78
N LEU A 140 11.49 2.72 -0.38
CA LEU A 140 10.08 2.94 -0.04
C LEU A 140 9.95 3.11 1.48
N ASP A 141 9.57 4.30 1.95
CA ASP A 141 9.38 4.57 3.38
C ASP A 141 7.90 4.44 3.79
N PRO A 142 7.47 3.30 4.36
CA PRO A 142 6.07 3.08 4.70
C PRO A 142 5.56 3.94 5.87
N MET A 143 6.43 4.71 6.52
CA MET A 143 6.08 5.57 7.66
C MET A 143 5.66 7.00 7.24
N THR A 144 5.85 7.37 5.98
CA THR A 144 5.31 8.60 5.41
C THR A 144 4.01 8.30 4.65
N HIS A 145 3.07 9.25 4.56
CA HIS A 145 1.81 9.02 3.85
C HIS A 145 2.04 8.65 2.39
N ALA A 146 2.89 9.39 1.67
CA ALA A 146 3.20 9.11 0.27
C ALA A 146 3.92 7.75 0.11
N GLY A 147 4.94 7.49 0.94
CA GLY A 147 5.68 6.23 0.89
C GLY A 147 4.85 5.01 1.33
N ASN A 148 3.84 5.21 2.20
CA ASN A 148 2.88 4.16 2.57
C ASN A 148 2.00 3.76 1.39
N ILE A 149 1.49 4.75 0.64
CA ILE A 149 0.73 4.54 -0.59
C ILE A 149 1.60 3.79 -1.61
N GLU A 150 2.80 4.29 -1.86
CA GLU A 150 3.72 3.68 -2.83
C GLU A 150 4.08 2.24 -2.43
N ALA A 151 4.40 2.00 -1.15
CA ALA A 151 4.72 0.67 -0.64
C ALA A 151 3.55 -0.31 -0.81
N GLY A 152 2.32 0.11 -0.48
CA GLY A 152 1.13 -0.72 -0.64
C GLY A 152 0.85 -1.08 -2.10
N ILE A 153 0.94 -0.10 -3.00
CA ILE A 153 0.75 -0.30 -4.44
C ILE A 153 1.87 -1.19 -5.01
N TYR A 154 3.12 -0.98 -4.59
CA TYR A 154 4.22 -1.86 -4.95
C TYR A 154 3.99 -3.31 -4.52
N ILE A 155 3.57 -3.55 -3.27
CA ILE A 155 3.30 -4.90 -2.76
C ILE A 155 2.18 -5.57 -3.57
N ILE A 156 1.05 -4.89 -3.77
CA ILE A 156 -0.06 -5.50 -4.52
C ILE A 156 0.31 -5.75 -5.99
N SER A 157 1.11 -4.88 -6.63
CA SER A 157 1.59 -5.08 -7.98
C SER A 157 2.41 -6.38 -8.12
N GLN A 158 3.31 -6.64 -7.15
CA GLN A 158 4.10 -7.87 -7.13
C GLN A 158 3.22 -9.12 -6.99
N TYR A 159 2.13 -9.04 -6.23
CA TYR A 159 1.21 -10.15 -6.07
C TYR A 159 0.31 -10.35 -7.30
N LEU A 160 -0.14 -9.27 -7.94
CA LEU A 160 -0.86 -9.36 -9.22
C LEU A 160 0.00 -10.01 -10.31
N GLN A 161 1.27 -9.62 -10.41
CA GLN A 161 2.21 -10.24 -11.35
C GLN A 161 2.48 -11.71 -11.03
N SER A 162 2.54 -12.07 -9.74
CA SER A 162 2.87 -13.43 -9.30
C SER A 162 1.70 -14.41 -9.42
N TYR A 163 0.48 -13.96 -9.18
CA TYR A 163 -0.69 -14.82 -9.05
C TYR A 163 -1.70 -14.66 -10.17
N GLY A 164 -1.68 -13.55 -10.90
CA GLY A 164 -2.53 -13.27 -12.06
C GLY A 164 -3.96 -12.88 -11.73
N GLU A 165 -4.56 -13.50 -10.70
CA GLU A 165 -5.95 -13.25 -10.32
C GLU A 165 -6.01 -12.27 -9.14
N PRO A 166 -6.82 -11.19 -9.22
CA PRO A 166 -6.91 -10.19 -8.16
C PRO A 166 -7.28 -10.77 -6.79
N GLU A 167 -8.21 -11.72 -6.72
CA GLU A 167 -8.59 -12.37 -5.47
C GLU A 167 -7.40 -13.05 -4.79
N LEU A 168 -6.55 -13.75 -5.56
CA LEU A 168 -5.38 -14.43 -5.02
C LEU A 168 -4.33 -13.43 -4.54
N ALA A 169 -4.12 -12.35 -5.30
CA ALA A 169 -3.23 -11.26 -4.94
C ALA A 169 -3.68 -10.59 -3.64
N LEU A 170 -4.97 -10.31 -3.49
CA LEU A 170 -5.57 -9.73 -2.29
C LEU A 170 -5.48 -10.66 -1.07
N MET A 171 -5.62 -11.97 -1.26
CA MET A 171 -5.38 -12.94 -0.18
C MET A 171 -3.94 -12.89 0.29
N ALA A 172 -2.97 -12.82 -0.64
CA ALA A 172 -1.55 -12.69 -0.30
C ALA A 172 -1.24 -11.33 0.34
N TYR A 173 -1.90 -10.27 -0.06
CA TYR A 173 -1.79 -8.95 0.56
C TYR A 173 -2.20 -8.98 2.03
N ASN A 174 -3.37 -9.55 2.32
CA ASN A 174 -3.97 -9.57 3.66
C ASN A 174 -3.29 -10.53 4.64
N CYS A 175 -2.92 -11.74 4.22
CA CYS A 175 -2.38 -12.75 5.14
C CYS A 175 -0.97 -13.22 4.79
N GLY A 176 -0.28 -12.48 3.93
CA GLY A 176 1.03 -12.82 3.41
C GLY A 176 1.02 -14.03 2.46
N PRO A 177 2.08 -14.22 1.65
CA PRO A 177 2.16 -15.33 0.69
C PRO A 177 2.05 -16.72 1.33
N GLY A 178 2.64 -16.89 2.51
CA GLY A 178 2.59 -18.16 3.26
C GLY A 178 1.19 -18.48 3.79
N GLY A 179 0.48 -17.48 4.29
CA GLY A 179 -0.91 -17.61 4.73
C GLY A 179 -1.84 -17.93 3.57
N ALA A 180 -1.72 -17.20 2.46
CA ALA A 180 -2.49 -17.42 1.26
C ALA A 180 -2.27 -18.85 0.69
N ARG A 181 -1.03 -19.32 0.63
CA ARG A 181 -0.70 -20.67 0.17
C ARG A 181 -1.41 -21.76 0.99
N LYS A 182 -1.43 -21.62 2.33
CA LYS A 182 -2.13 -22.57 3.19
C LYS A 182 -3.64 -22.62 2.90
N LEU A 183 -4.25 -21.46 2.61
CA LEU A 183 -5.66 -21.39 2.25
C LEU A 183 -5.92 -22.04 0.89
N TRP A 184 -5.08 -21.78 -0.10
CA TRP A 184 -5.20 -22.40 -1.44
C TRP A 184 -5.01 -23.92 -1.42
N ASP A 185 -4.04 -24.41 -0.65
CA ASP A 185 -3.81 -25.86 -0.46
C ASP A 185 -5.01 -26.54 0.23
N ALA A 186 -5.77 -25.77 1.03
CA ALA A 186 -7.03 -26.20 1.63
C ALA A 186 -8.26 -26.02 0.71
N GLY A 187 -8.07 -25.56 -0.53
CA GLY A 187 -9.15 -25.34 -1.50
C GLY A 187 -9.92 -24.02 -1.30
N THR A 188 -9.37 -23.07 -0.52
CA THR A 188 -9.96 -21.76 -0.30
C THR A 188 -9.27 -20.72 -1.18
N TYR A 189 -9.99 -20.19 -2.17
CA TYR A 189 -9.48 -19.22 -3.16
C TYR A 189 -10.13 -17.84 -3.01
N GLN A 190 -10.88 -17.62 -1.94
CA GLN A 190 -11.58 -16.38 -1.62
C GLN A 190 -11.71 -16.24 -0.10
N THR A 191 -11.50 -15.04 0.43
CA THR A 191 -11.69 -14.70 1.86
C THR A 191 -12.72 -13.59 2.02
N ASP A 192 -13.12 -13.31 3.26
CA ASP A 192 -13.99 -12.16 3.54
C ASP A 192 -13.32 -10.85 3.15
N TYR A 193 -12.00 -10.75 3.35
CA TYR A 193 -11.20 -9.60 2.93
C TYR A 193 -11.22 -9.43 1.41
N SER A 194 -10.81 -10.46 0.65
CA SER A 194 -10.75 -10.35 -0.81
C SER A 194 -12.12 -10.02 -1.41
N ARG A 195 -13.20 -10.59 -0.90
CA ARG A 195 -14.58 -10.24 -1.34
C ARG A 195 -14.94 -8.79 -1.08
N LYS A 196 -14.59 -8.24 0.11
CA LYS A 196 -14.85 -6.84 0.44
C LYS A 196 -14.11 -5.91 -0.51
N VAL A 197 -12.81 -6.17 -0.73
CA VAL A 197 -12.01 -5.35 -1.65
C VAL A 197 -12.53 -5.46 -3.08
N MET A 198 -12.87 -6.65 -3.57
CA MET A 198 -13.43 -6.80 -4.92
C MET A 198 -14.77 -6.08 -5.09
N THR A 199 -15.64 -6.09 -4.07
CA THR A 199 -16.89 -5.33 -4.10
C THR A 199 -16.63 -3.82 -4.15
N ALA A 200 -15.67 -3.33 -3.36
CA ALA A 200 -15.26 -1.93 -3.40
C ALA A 200 -14.59 -1.58 -4.74
N PHE A 201 -13.81 -2.49 -5.31
CA PHE A 201 -13.17 -2.31 -6.62
C PHE A 201 -14.20 -2.15 -7.75
N GLU A 202 -15.25 -2.98 -7.78
CA GLU A 202 -16.36 -2.83 -8.71
C GLU A 202 -17.06 -1.47 -8.55
N TYR A 203 -17.29 -1.04 -7.32
CA TYR A 203 -17.86 0.28 -7.03
C TYR A 203 -16.96 1.41 -7.54
N TRP A 204 -15.68 1.44 -7.18
CA TRP A 204 -14.76 2.49 -7.61
C TRP A 204 -14.54 2.51 -9.12
N THR A 205 -14.51 1.34 -9.77
CA THR A 205 -14.47 1.26 -11.23
C THR A 205 -15.68 1.97 -11.84
N SER A 206 -16.89 1.71 -11.32
CA SER A 206 -18.09 2.37 -11.81
C SER A 206 -18.12 3.87 -11.57
N VAL A 207 -17.49 4.35 -10.48
CA VAL A 207 -17.40 5.79 -10.17
C VAL A 207 -16.46 6.50 -11.13
N LEU A 208 -15.33 5.86 -11.49
CA LEU A 208 -14.31 6.45 -12.37
C LEU A 208 -14.67 6.35 -13.86
N GLU A 209 -15.62 5.49 -14.25
CA GLU A 209 -16.09 5.36 -15.65
C GLU A 209 -17.25 6.31 -16.02
N VAL A 210 -17.75 7.11 -15.08
CA VAL A 210 -18.96 7.97 -15.25
C VAL A 210 -18.58 9.38 -15.75
N ASP A 211 -17.57 9.54 -16.58
CA ASP A 211 -17.26 10.81 -17.27
C ASP A 211 -17.73 10.83 -18.74
#